data_342fe9793313bc3b4848f62fe57b2b7c
#
_entry.id   342fe9793313bc3b4848f62fe57b2b7c
#
_cell.length_a   1.000
_cell.length_b   1.000
_cell.length_c   1.000
_cell.angle_alpha   90.00
_cell.angle_beta   90.00
_cell.angle_gamma   90.00
#
_symmetry.space_group_name_H-M   'P 1'
#
loop_
_entity.id
_entity.type
_entity.pdbx_description
1 polymer ?
#
loop_
_entity_poly.entity_id
_entity_poly.type
_entity_poly.pdbx_seq_one_letter_code
_entity_poly.pdbx_strand_id
1 'polypeptide(L)'
;MKHVSGIKKTVLAASVASTMAAGLAAPSIAVAEISGTAGVSNMYFWRGVDLTEGNAQVFGSLDYAHSTGLYAGVWGSSEIGGSEYDLYAGYAGSLGDFSYDIAYVDYNYPNSSTYTQDEYRDFQEVILNLGFAGFSAAGYFGVGDYGRGDDSVDNEDNYYTLGYSYDKYGVTVGTWDFEADDSNYTHVDLSYALTDELGFTVSKIVDSEAGNMDDNDDTLFVVTYALSF
;
A
#
# COMPACT_ATOMS: atom_id res chain seq x y z
N MET A 1 27.24 -29.37 -25.25
CA MET A 1 26.30 -28.21 -25.24
C MET A 1 25.36 -28.40 -24.06
N LYS A 2 25.57 -27.64 -22.98
CA LYS A 2 24.70 -27.68 -21.78
C LYS A 2 23.63 -26.60 -21.95
N HIS A 3 22.36 -27.02 -22.01
CA HIS A 3 21.23 -26.13 -21.93
C HIS A 3 21.22 -25.44 -20.54
N VAL A 4 21.42 -24.14 -20.54
CA VAL A 4 21.14 -23.32 -19.40
C VAL A 4 19.62 -23.07 -19.40
N SER A 5 18.94 -23.74 -18.48
CA SER A 5 17.52 -23.52 -18.21
C SER A 5 17.36 -22.08 -17.66
N GLY A 6 16.67 -21.24 -18.42
CA GLY A 6 16.32 -19.90 -18.00
C GLY A 6 15.40 -19.97 -16.78
N ILE A 7 15.84 -19.37 -15.69
CA ILE A 7 15.02 -19.11 -14.52
C ILE A 7 13.93 -18.14 -14.98
N LYS A 8 12.69 -18.61 -15.04
CA LYS A 8 11.54 -17.76 -15.26
C LYS A 8 11.41 -16.88 -14.01
N LYS A 9 11.73 -15.60 -14.14
CA LYS A 9 11.36 -14.59 -13.16
C LYS A 9 9.83 -14.53 -13.14
N THR A 10 9.23 -15.13 -12.15
CA THR A 10 7.81 -14.92 -11.85
C THR A 10 7.74 -13.53 -11.23
N VAL A 11 7.47 -12.53 -12.06
CA VAL A 11 7.10 -11.20 -11.57
C VAL A 11 5.71 -11.38 -10.96
N LEU A 12 5.64 -11.34 -9.64
CA LEU A 12 4.37 -11.21 -8.96
C LEU A 12 3.82 -9.86 -9.40
N ALA A 13 2.69 -9.86 -10.13
CA ALA A 13 1.97 -8.64 -10.42
C ALA A 13 1.54 -8.05 -9.07
N ALA A 14 2.32 -7.08 -8.59
CA ALA A 14 1.90 -6.28 -7.46
C ALA A 14 0.62 -5.58 -7.89
N SER A 15 -0.49 -5.92 -7.24
CA SER A 15 -1.69 -5.13 -7.34
C SER A 15 -1.32 -3.71 -6.93
N VAL A 16 -1.52 -2.75 -7.83
CA VAL A 16 -1.27 -1.33 -7.62
C VAL A 16 -2.31 -0.73 -6.66
N ALA A 17 -2.90 -1.54 -5.83
CA ALA A 17 -3.81 -1.16 -4.77
C ALA A 17 -3.01 -1.03 -3.48
N SER A 18 -2.71 0.17 -3.11
CA SER A 18 -1.89 0.68 -2.01
C SER A 18 -0.39 0.70 -2.32
N THR A 19 0.13 1.90 -2.38
CA THR A 19 1.52 2.25 -2.70
C THR A 19 2.59 1.70 -1.74
N MET A 20 2.20 0.95 -0.72
CA MET A 20 3.09 0.30 0.24
C MET A 20 3.29 -1.19 0.01
N ALA A 21 2.58 -1.82 -0.95
CA ALA A 21 2.87 -3.19 -1.36
C ALA A 21 3.98 -3.22 -2.43
N ALA A 22 5.04 -2.44 -2.26
CA ALA A 22 6.23 -2.53 -3.07
C ALA A 22 6.84 -3.93 -2.88
N GLY A 23 6.41 -4.82 -3.76
CA GLY A 23 7.14 -6.03 -4.11
C GLY A 23 7.51 -6.96 -2.96
N LEU A 24 6.54 -7.69 -2.41
CA LEU A 24 6.85 -8.98 -1.79
C LEU A 24 7.30 -9.99 -2.87
N ALA A 25 8.32 -9.65 -3.63
CA ALA A 25 9.18 -10.66 -4.20
C ALA A 25 9.91 -11.26 -2.98
N ALA A 26 9.58 -12.50 -2.62
CA ALA A 26 10.35 -13.22 -1.61
C ALA A 26 11.83 -13.02 -1.92
N PRO A 27 12.62 -12.42 -1.02
CA PRO A 27 14.00 -12.10 -1.32
C PRO A 27 14.77 -13.39 -1.53
N SER A 28 15.16 -13.68 -2.76
CA SER A 28 16.22 -14.64 -3.06
C SER A 28 17.57 -13.97 -2.84
N ILE A 29 17.74 -13.23 -1.74
CA ILE A 29 18.88 -12.33 -1.58
C ILE A 29 19.96 -12.98 -0.75
N ALA A 30 21.07 -13.29 -1.44
CA ALA A 30 22.33 -13.64 -0.79
C ALA A 30 23.18 -12.41 -0.43
N VAL A 31 22.73 -11.17 -0.76
CA VAL A 31 23.48 -9.90 -0.60
C VAL A 31 22.49 -8.79 -0.23
N ALA A 32 22.94 -7.83 0.58
CA ALA A 32 22.18 -6.62 0.87
C ALA A 32 21.95 -5.80 -0.42
N GLU A 33 20.73 -5.35 -0.65
CA GLU A 33 20.33 -4.63 -1.87
C GLU A 33 19.72 -3.27 -1.52
N ILE A 34 20.05 -2.27 -2.36
CA ILE A 34 19.36 -0.98 -2.37
C ILE A 34 18.57 -0.95 -3.66
N SER A 35 17.29 -0.63 -3.56
CA SER A 35 16.38 -0.46 -4.69
C SER A 35 15.57 0.81 -4.52
N GLY A 36 14.86 1.21 -5.55
CA GLY A 36 13.98 2.37 -5.50
C GLY A 36 12.87 2.27 -6.51
N THR A 37 11.84 3.08 -6.31
CA THR A 37 10.71 3.23 -7.21
C THR A 37 10.46 4.71 -7.47
N ALA A 38 10.06 5.06 -8.70
CA ALA A 38 9.55 6.38 -9.04
C ALA A 38 8.35 6.22 -9.95
N GLY A 39 7.23 6.91 -9.65
CA GLY A 39 6.01 6.72 -10.39
C GLY A 39 5.08 7.92 -10.39
N VAL A 40 4.07 7.80 -11.24
CA VAL A 40 2.95 8.74 -11.34
C VAL A 40 1.64 7.97 -11.43
N SER A 41 0.59 8.54 -10.87
CA SER A 41 -0.76 8.03 -10.99
C SER A 41 -1.72 9.18 -11.34
N ASN A 42 -2.87 8.88 -11.94
CA ASN A 42 -3.87 9.90 -12.22
C ASN A 42 -4.59 10.41 -10.96
N MET A 43 -4.45 9.69 -9.83
CA MET A 43 -4.94 10.06 -8.50
C MET A 43 -4.12 9.36 -7.42
N TYR A 44 -4.14 9.84 -6.19
CA TYR A 44 -3.66 9.11 -5.04
C TYR A 44 -4.77 8.16 -4.55
N PHE A 45 -4.73 6.93 -5.06
CA PHE A 45 -5.66 5.89 -4.65
C PHE A 45 -5.15 5.18 -3.40
N TRP A 46 -5.91 5.24 -2.33
CA TRP A 46 -5.56 4.62 -1.06
C TRP A 46 -6.76 3.91 -0.44
N ARG A 47 -6.67 2.60 -0.30
CA ARG A 47 -7.65 1.75 0.39
C ARG A 47 -9.12 2.01 -0.02
N GLY A 48 -9.37 2.12 -1.33
CA GLY A 48 -10.72 2.31 -1.88
C GLY A 48 -11.12 3.76 -2.13
N VAL A 49 -10.32 4.75 -1.68
CA VAL A 49 -10.63 6.19 -1.82
C VAL A 49 -9.58 6.94 -2.63
N ASP A 50 -9.96 8.08 -3.20
CA ASP A 50 -9.08 9.04 -3.86
C ASP A 50 -8.73 10.17 -2.89
N LEU A 51 -7.46 10.24 -2.46
CA LEU A 51 -6.97 11.26 -1.53
C LEU A 51 -6.59 12.58 -2.22
N THR A 52 -6.71 12.67 -3.54
CA THR A 52 -6.29 13.85 -4.33
C THR A 52 -7.40 14.52 -5.09
N GLU A 53 -8.67 14.11 -4.91
CA GLU A 53 -9.84 14.68 -5.61
C GLU A 53 -9.62 14.72 -7.15
N GLY A 54 -9.08 13.64 -7.71
CA GLY A 54 -8.77 13.50 -9.14
C GLY A 54 -7.50 14.20 -9.60
N ASN A 55 -6.67 14.74 -8.70
CA ASN A 55 -5.37 15.29 -9.06
C ASN A 55 -4.31 14.18 -9.13
N ALA A 56 -3.40 14.31 -10.08
CA ALA A 56 -2.33 13.35 -10.29
C ALA A 56 -1.37 13.29 -9.10
N GLN A 57 -0.96 12.07 -8.77
CA GLN A 57 0.05 11.77 -7.77
C GLN A 57 1.42 11.57 -8.43
N VAL A 58 2.49 12.07 -7.78
CA VAL A 58 3.87 11.70 -8.03
C VAL A 58 4.42 11.07 -6.78
N PHE A 59 5.04 9.88 -6.89
CA PHE A 59 5.53 9.15 -5.73
C PHE A 59 6.86 8.46 -6.01
N GLY A 60 7.53 8.01 -4.94
CA GLY A 60 8.74 7.21 -5.05
C GLY A 60 9.20 6.64 -3.73
N SER A 61 10.08 5.63 -3.80
CA SER A 61 10.68 5.01 -2.62
C SER A 61 12.19 4.83 -2.77
N LEU A 62 12.85 4.67 -1.64
CA LEU A 62 14.20 4.14 -1.54
C LEU A 62 14.22 3.07 -0.43
N ASP A 63 14.65 1.88 -0.80
CA ASP A 63 14.52 0.67 0.00
C ASP A 63 15.89 0.03 0.22
N TYR A 64 16.12 -0.47 1.42
CA TYR A 64 17.24 -1.32 1.78
C TYR A 64 16.73 -2.66 2.27
N ALA A 65 17.18 -3.75 1.64
CA ALA A 65 16.86 -5.12 2.04
C ALA A 65 18.13 -5.86 2.45
N HIS A 66 18.10 -6.51 3.61
CA HIS A 66 19.20 -7.33 4.12
C HIS A 66 18.93 -8.82 3.85
N SER A 67 19.98 -9.60 3.62
CA SER A 67 19.90 -11.04 3.31
C SER A 67 19.21 -11.91 4.37
N THR A 68 19.02 -11.40 5.57
CA THR A 68 18.28 -12.07 6.66
C THR A 68 16.77 -11.91 6.55
N GLY A 69 16.27 -11.06 5.64
CA GLY A 69 14.86 -10.68 5.52
C GLY A 69 14.50 -9.36 6.20
N LEU A 70 15.42 -8.75 6.97
CA LEU A 70 15.22 -7.39 7.49
C LEU A 70 15.28 -6.37 6.37
N TYR A 71 14.39 -5.38 6.42
CA TYR A 71 14.39 -4.26 5.49
C TYR A 71 14.01 -2.95 6.18
N ALA A 72 14.34 -1.84 5.55
CA ALA A 72 13.86 -0.51 5.91
C ALA A 72 13.82 0.36 4.67
N GLY A 73 12.97 1.39 4.68
CA GLY A 73 12.87 2.30 3.55
C GLY A 73 12.19 3.61 3.91
N VAL A 74 12.14 4.46 2.90
CA VAL A 74 11.36 5.69 2.88
C VAL A 74 10.55 5.72 1.60
N TRP A 75 9.29 6.10 1.73
CA TRP A 75 8.41 6.41 0.60
C TRP A 75 7.96 7.86 0.71
N GLY A 76 7.60 8.48 -0.41
CA GLY A 76 7.10 9.83 -0.43
C GLY A 76 6.17 10.08 -1.60
N SER A 77 5.24 11.01 -1.43
CA SER A 77 4.20 11.35 -2.38
C SER A 77 3.79 12.81 -2.33
N SER A 78 3.29 13.28 -3.47
CA SER A 78 2.51 14.51 -3.52
C SER A 78 1.09 14.24 -3.04
N GLU A 79 0.53 15.19 -2.28
CA GLU A 79 -0.86 15.21 -1.82
C GLU A 79 -1.57 16.51 -2.18
N ILE A 80 -2.90 16.58 -1.90
CA ILE A 80 -3.62 17.85 -1.95
C ILE A 80 -3.06 18.82 -0.92
N GLY A 81 -2.44 19.88 -1.43
CA GLY A 81 -1.93 20.97 -0.58
C GLY A 81 -0.68 20.65 0.23
N GLY A 82 -0.02 19.51 -0.03
CA GLY A 82 1.16 19.11 0.73
C GLY A 82 1.96 17.96 0.13
N SER A 83 2.62 17.27 1.00
CA SER A 83 3.39 16.06 0.70
C SER A 83 3.29 15.09 1.87
N GLU A 84 3.44 13.81 1.57
CA GLU A 84 3.54 12.72 2.51
C GLU A 84 4.95 12.10 2.41
N TYR A 85 5.50 11.67 3.52
CA TYR A 85 6.60 10.71 3.52
C TYR A 85 6.42 9.71 4.65
N ASP A 86 6.76 8.46 4.37
CA ASP A 86 6.63 7.35 5.30
C ASP A 86 7.99 6.73 5.56
N LEU A 87 8.23 6.43 6.82
CA LEU A 87 9.39 5.66 7.24
C LEU A 87 8.93 4.27 7.66
N TYR A 88 9.57 3.25 7.15
CA TYR A 88 9.19 1.87 7.48
C TYR A 88 10.38 0.97 7.70
N ALA A 89 10.15 -0.05 8.52
CA ALA A 89 11.07 -1.15 8.71
C ALA A 89 10.29 -2.43 8.98
N GLY A 90 10.84 -3.57 8.52
CA GLY A 90 10.14 -4.83 8.65
C GLY A 90 11.02 -6.05 8.49
N TYR A 91 10.36 -7.20 8.50
CA TYR A 91 10.96 -8.50 8.29
C TYR A 91 10.07 -9.34 7.38
N ALA A 92 10.61 -9.75 6.24
CA ALA A 92 9.93 -10.57 5.25
C ALA A 92 10.66 -11.91 5.07
N GLY A 93 9.87 -12.95 4.78
CA GLY A 93 10.41 -14.27 4.53
C GLY A 93 9.45 -15.19 3.80
N SER A 94 9.91 -16.43 3.52
CA SER A 94 9.08 -17.46 2.90
C SER A 94 9.39 -18.86 3.44
N LEU A 95 8.37 -19.72 3.44
CA LEU A 95 8.43 -21.13 3.80
C LEU A 95 7.74 -21.94 2.68
N GLY A 96 8.52 -22.38 1.69
CA GLY A 96 7.97 -22.95 0.46
C GLY A 96 7.17 -21.90 -0.32
N ASP A 97 5.92 -22.21 -0.64
CA ASP A 97 5.02 -21.31 -1.37
C ASP A 97 4.30 -20.27 -0.46
N PHE A 98 4.52 -20.35 0.85
CA PHE A 98 3.97 -19.41 1.81
C PHE A 98 4.94 -18.26 2.04
N SER A 99 4.48 -17.02 1.88
CA SER A 99 5.22 -15.80 2.20
C SER A 99 4.59 -15.07 3.39
N TYR A 100 5.43 -14.38 4.14
CA TYR A 100 5.00 -13.53 5.25
C TYR A 100 5.86 -12.28 5.32
N ASP A 101 5.28 -11.22 5.83
CA ASP A 101 5.93 -9.95 6.09
C ASP A 101 5.28 -9.29 7.32
N ILE A 102 6.10 -8.70 8.16
CA ILE A 102 5.66 -7.84 9.26
C ILE A 102 6.45 -6.54 9.19
N ALA A 103 5.74 -5.41 9.20
CA ALA A 103 6.32 -4.08 9.12
C ALA A 103 5.75 -3.15 10.17
N TYR A 104 6.53 -2.15 10.55
CA TYR A 104 6.09 -0.93 11.22
C TYR A 104 6.25 0.21 10.24
N VAL A 105 5.23 1.05 10.13
CA VAL A 105 5.19 2.21 9.25
C VAL A 105 4.81 3.44 10.04
N ASP A 106 5.54 4.53 9.83
CA ASP A 106 5.32 5.85 10.39
C ASP A 106 4.99 6.82 9.26
N TYR A 107 3.71 7.21 9.15
CA TYR A 107 3.16 8.11 8.13
C TYR A 107 3.31 9.56 8.59
N ASN A 108 3.87 10.42 7.75
CA ASN A 108 4.20 11.79 8.10
C ASN A 108 3.72 12.79 7.04
N TYR A 109 2.99 13.83 7.46
CA TYR A 109 2.38 14.86 6.61
C TYR A 109 2.89 16.27 6.96
N PRO A 110 4.15 16.63 6.62
CA PRO A 110 4.85 17.79 7.18
C PRO A 110 4.31 19.15 6.77
N ASN A 111 3.59 19.27 5.68
CA ASN A 111 3.18 20.55 5.09
C ASN A 111 1.76 20.51 4.53
N SER A 112 0.85 19.76 5.13
CA SER A 112 -0.53 19.76 4.69
C SER A 112 -1.17 21.14 4.95
N SER A 113 -1.45 21.88 3.87
CA SER A 113 -2.13 23.18 3.94
C SER A 113 -3.64 23.03 4.21
N THR A 114 -4.14 21.83 4.10
CA THR A 114 -5.56 21.48 4.33
C THR A 114 -5.85 21.36 5.82
N TYR A 115 -4.81 21.17 6.64
CA TYR A 115 -4.95 20.99 8.08
C TYR A 115 -4.23 22.11 8.82
N THR A 116 -4.84 22.62 9.89
CA THR A 116 -4.17 23.57 10.79
C THR A 116 -3.03 22.86 11.51
N GLN A 117 -2.06 23.61 12.05
CA GLN A 117 -0.89 23.04 12.76
C GLN A 117 -1.26 22.10 13.92
N ASP A 118 -2.53 22.14 14.37
CA ASP A 118 -3.05 21.33 15.47
C ASP A 118 -3.79 20.06 14.96
N GLU A 119 -3.94 19.87 13.63
CA GLU A 119 -4.61 18.73 13.00
C GLU A 119 -3.63 17.88 12.17
N TYR A 120 -2.43 17.63 12.68
CA TYR A 120 -1.50 16.72 12.03
C TYR A 120 -2.07 15.31 12.00
N ARG A 121 -2.12 14.72 10.80
CA ARG A 121 -2.56 13.35 10.58
C ARG A 121 -1.41 12.33 10.62
N ASP A 122 -0.31 12.63 11.30
CA ASP A 122 0.73 11.64 11.47
C ASP A 122 0.15 10.47 12.27
N PHE A 123 0.38 9.25 11.78
CA PHE A 123 -0.08 8.03 12.44
C PHE A 123 0.88 6.88 12.15
N GLN A 124 0.74 5.80 12.88
CA GLN A 124 1.58 4.63 12.74
C GLN A 124 0.72 3.37 12.62
N GLU A 125 1.27 2.39 11.88
CA GLU A 125 0.65 1.07 11.75
C GLU A 125 1.68 -0.05 11.91
N VAL A 126 1.23 -1.17 12.46
CA VAL A 126 1.86 -2.46 12.29
C VAL A 126 1.11 -3.21 11.19
N ILE A 127 1.83 -3.66 10.18
CA ILE A 127 1.27 -4.34 9.02
C ILE A 127 1.72 -5.80 9.03
N LEU A 128 0.77 -6.72 8.84
CA LEU A 128 1.04 -8.13 8.63
C LEU A 128 0.53 -8.54 7.25
N ASN A 129 1.42 -9.04 6.39
CA ASN A 129 1.08 -9.57 5.08
C ASN A 129 1.36 -11.07 5.01
N LEU A 130 0.45 -11.82 4.38
CA LEU A 130 0.55 -13.25 4.15
C LEU A 130 0.23 -13.56 2.69
N GLY A 131 0.97 -14.50 2.08
CA GLY A 131 0.75 -14.93 0.71
C GLY A 131 0.86 -16.44 0.54
N PHE A 132 -0.01 -17.02 -0.29
CA PHE A 132 0.04 -18.43 -0.65
C PHE A 132 -0.66 -18.70 -1.98
N ALA A 133 0.06 -19.26 -2.96
CA ALA A 133 -0.49 -19.75 -4.22
C ALA A 133 -1.39 -18.74 -4.96
N GLY A 134 -1.00 -17.47 -4.99
CA GLY A 134 -1.75 -16.36 -5.60
C GLY A 134 -2.75 -15.69 -4.66
N PHE A 135 -3.10 -16.29 -3.52
CA PHE A 135 -3.88 -15.63 -2.47
C PHE A 135 -2.99 -14.72 -1.63
N SER A 136 -3.56 -13.61 -1.18
CA SER A 136 -2.97 -12.68 -0.23
C SER A 136 -3.96 -12.31 0.85
N ALA A 137 -3.47 -12.09 2.06
CA ALA A 137 -4.23 -11.50 3.15
C ALA A 137 -3.34 -10.50 3.88
N ALA A 138 -3.89 -9.35 4.27
CA ALA A 138 -3.17 -8.39 5.07
C ALA A 138 -4.05 -7.82 6.19
N GLY A 139 -3.39 -7.47 7.30
CA GLY A 139 -3.95 -6.69 8.39
C GLY A 139 -3.05 -5.49 8.66
N TYR A 140 -3.65 -4.32 8.76
CA TYR A 140 -3.04 -3.05 9.09
C TYR A 140 -3.65 -2.62 10.42
N PHE A 141 -2.83 -2.49 11.43
CA PHE A 141 -3.26 -2.23 12.80
C PHE A 141 -2.73 -0.88 13.24
N GLY A 142 -3.63 0.05 13.51
CA GLY A 142 -3.29 1.33 14.08
C GLY A 142 -2.55 1.14 15.41
N VAL A 143 -1.50 1.91 15.63
CA VAL A 143 -0.72 1.87 16.87
C VAL A 143 -0.24 3.28 17.19
N GLY A 144 -0.07 3.58 18.50
CA GLY A 144 0.28 4.93 18.92
C GLY A 144 -0.89 5.89 18.81
N ASP A 145 -0.59 7.14 18.54
CA ASP A 145 -1.57 8.22 18.56
C ASP A 145 -1.70 8.87 17.18
N TYR A 146 -2.92 9.32 16.83
CA TYR A 146 -3.10 10.27 15.74
C TYR A 146 -2.66 11.66 16.19
N GLY A 147 -1.89 12.34 15.32
CA GLY A 147 -1.45 13.71 15.55
C GLY A 147 -0.19 13.83 16.40
N ARG A 148 0.10 15.05 16.83
CA ARG A 148 1.27 15.39 17.63
C ARG A 148 0.90 16.25 18.83
N GLY A 149 1.52 15.98 19.99
CA GLY A 149 1.39 16.80 21.17
C GLY A 149 0.26 16.39 22.11
N ASP A 150 -0.24 17.35 22.90
CA ASP A 150 -1.16 17.09 24.00
C ASP A 150 -2.60 16.76 23.55
N ASP A 151 -2.95 17.00 22.26
CA ASP A 151 -4.26 16.76 21.67
C ASP A 151 -4.31 15.49 20.82
N SER A 152 -3.27 14.62 20.90
CA SER A 152 -3.28 13.33 20.22
C SER A 152 -4.33 12.38 20.79
N VAL A 153 -4.89 11.53 19.94
CA VAL A 153 -5.85 10.49 20.31
C VAL A 153 -5.29 9.11 19.93
N ASP A 154 -5.62 8.10 20.71
CA ASP A 154 -5.18 6.73 20.41
C ASP A 154 -5.63 6.33 18.98
N ASN A 155 -4.75 5.65 18.23
CA ASN A 155 -5.05 5.11 16.91
C ASN A 155 -5.45 3.64 17.07
N GLU A 156 -6.74 3.37 17.02
CA GLU A 156 -7.30 2.01 17.09
C GLU A 156 -7.92 1.57 15.76
N ASP A 157 -7.78 2.36 14.69
CA ASP A 157 -8.30 2.03 13.37
C ASP A 157 -7.55 0.84 12.76
N ASN A 158 -8.31 -0.07 12.15
CA ASN A 158 -7.75 -1.25 11.50
C ASN A 158 -8.25 -1.37 10.07
N TYR A 159 -7.40 -1.93 9.20
CA TYR A 159 -7.79 -2.21 7.82
C TYR A 159 -7.34 -3.62 7.43
N TYR A 160 -8.20 -4.35 6.75
CA TYR A 160 -7.96 -5.74 6.35
C TYR A 160 -8.16 -5.92 4.86
N THR A 161 -7.34 -6.79 4.25
CA THR A 161 -7.51 -7.17 2.85
C THR A 161 -7.48 -8.67 2.63
N LEU A 162 -8.22 -9.11 1.63
CA LEU A 162 -8.11 -10.44 1.04
C LEU A 162 -8.03 -10.31 -0.47
N GLY A 163 -7.01 -10.90 -1.08
CA GLY A 163 -6.75 -10.80 -2.50
C GLY A 163 -6.47 -12.12 -3.19
N TYR A 164 -6.63 -12.12 -4.50
CA TYR A 164 -6.18 -13.20 -5.37
C TYR A 164 -5.63 -12.63 -6.67
N SER A 165 -4.45 -13.10 -7.08
CA SER A 165 -3.80 -12.70 -8.33
C SER A 165 -3.51 -13.90 -9.21
N TYR A 166 -3.79 -13.76 -10.50
CA TYR A 166 -3.48 -14.77 -11.51
C TYR A 166 -3.04 -14.09 -12.80
N ASP A 167 -1.82 -14.44 -13.27
CA ASP A 167 -1.17 -13.82 -14.43
C ASP A 167 -1.11 -12.29 -14.27
N LYS A 168 -1.84 -11.54 -15.08
CA LYS A 168 -1.90 -10.07 -15.08
C LYS A 168 -3.11 -9.50 -14.34
N TYR A 169 -3.95 -10.33 -13.77
CA TYR A 169 -5.21 -9.92 -13.15
C TYR A 169 -5.15 -10.09 -11.65
N GLY A 170 -5.75 -9.15 -10.93
CA GLY A 170 -5.93 -9.22 -9.49
C GLY A 170 -7.33 -8.82 -9.08
N VAL A 171 -7.78 -9.36 -7.96
CA VAL A 171 -8.95 -8.90 -7.23
C VAL A 171 -8.57 -8.75 -5.76
N THR A 172 -9.02 -7.65 -5.15
CA THR A 172 -8.84 -7.40 -3.72
C THR A 172 -10.16 -6.95 -3.13
N VAL A 173 -10.48 -7.47 -1.96
CA VAL A 173 -11.52 -6.93 -1.09
C VAL A 173 -10.82 -6.32 0.09
N GLY A 174 -11.10 -5.07 0.40
CA GLY A 174 -10.56 -4.35 1.54
C GLY A 174 -11.69 -3.83 2.42
N THR A 175 -11.50 -3.88 3.74
CA THR A 175 -12.47 -3.36 4.70
C THR A 175 -11.77 -2.59 5.80
N TRP A 176 -12.34 -1.42 6.13
CA TRP A 176 -11.97 -0.63 7.28
C TRP A 176 -12.82 -1.00 8.49
N ASP A 177 -12.17 -1.00 9.63
CA ASP A 177 -12.74 -1.12 10.97
C ASP A 177 -12.22 0.08 11.78
N PHE A 178 -12.97 1.19 11.69
CA PHE A 178 -12.65 2.42 12.39
C PHE A 178 -13.15 2.34 13.84
N GLU A 179 -12.41 2.95 14.76
CA GLU A 179 -12.88 3.16 16.13
C GLU A 179 -14.14 4.04 16.17
N ALA A 180 -14.24 5.01 15.25
CA ALA A 180 -15.39 5.86 15.14
C ALA A 180 -16.62 5.11 14.64
N ASP A 181 -17.69 5.10 15.43
CA ASP A 181 -18.98 4.52 15.06
C ASP A 181 -19.48 5.04 13.69
N ASP A 182 -20.09 4.18 12.89
CA ASP A 182 -20.70 4.51 11.60
C ASP A 182 -19.70 5.00 10.51
N SER A 183 -18.43 4.62 10.57
CA SER A 183 -17.41 5.02 9.56
C SER A 183 -16.86 3.87 8.72
N ASN A 184 -17.23 2.63 9.01
CA ASN A 184 -16.72 1.44 8.34
C ASN A 184 -17.16 1.36 6.88
N TYR A 185 -16.27 0.89 6.02
CA TYR A 185 -16.63 0.58 4.64
C TYR A 185 -15.84 -0.60 4.08
N THR A 186 -16.39 -1.21 3.03
CA THR A 186 -15.77 -2.28 2.26
C THR A 186 -15.70 -1.88 0.80
N HIS A 187 -14.54 -2.09 0.17
CA HIS A 187 -14.35 -1.87 -1.26
C HIS A 187 -13.86 -3.11 -1.99
N VAL A 188 -14.02 -3.12 -3.30
CA VAL A 188 -13.52 -4.16 -4.19
C VAL A 188 -12.70 -3.50 -5.29
N ASP A 189 -11.48 -4.01 -5.48
CA ASP A 189 -10.56 -3.58 -6.53
C ASP A 189 -10.38 -4.69 -7.56
N LEU A 190 -10.42 -4.32 -8.82
CA LEU A 190 -10.03 -5.16 -9.94
C LEU A 190 -8.80 -4.55 -10.60
N SER A 191 -7.69 -5.28 -10.64
CA SER A 191 -6.43 -4.78 -11.20
C SER A 191 -6.01 -5.54 -12.44
N TYR A 192 -5.30 -4.83 -13.34
CA TYR A 192 -4.70 -5.38 -14.54
C TYR A 192 -3.32 -4.77 -14.80
N ALA A 193 -2.27 -5.60 -14.83
CA ALA A 193 -0.91 -5.20 -15.19
C ALA A 193 -0.73 -5.31 -16.71
N LEU A 194 -0.73 -4.18 -17.42
CA LEU A 194 -0.50 -4.18 -18.88
C LEU A 194 0.96 -4.52 -19.18
N THR A 195 1.91 -3.86 -18.49
CA THR A 195 3.35 -4.14 -18.51
C THR A 195 3.85 -4.23 -17.07
N ASP A 196 5.16 -4.44 -16.87
CA ASP A 196 5.78 -4.40 -15.53
C ASP A 196 5.71 -3.00 -14.90
N GLU A 197 5.57 -1.94 -15.73
CA GLU A 197 5.54 -0.55 -15.29
C GLU A 197 4.14 0.08 -15.31
N LEU A 198 3.21 -0.41 -16.14
CA LEU A 198 1.91 0.21 -16.36
C LEU A 198 0.77 -0.69 -15.89
N GLY A 199 0.03 -0.21 -14.90
CA GLY A 199 -1.11 -0.89 -14.31
C GLY A 199 -2.38 -0.05 -14.33
N PHE A 200 -3.51 -0.76 -14.25
CA PHE A 200 -4.85 -0.21 -14.14
C PHE A 200 -5.56 -0.84 -12.95
N THR A 201 -6.34 -0.04 -12.23
CA THR A 201 -7.23 -0.54 -11.18
C THR A 201 -8.60 0.11 -11.33
N VAL A 202 -9.64 -0.70 -11.17
CA VAL A 202 -11.00 -0.22 -11.00
C VAL A 202 -11.39 -0.55 -9.57
N SER A 203 -11.77 0.46 -8.80
CA SER A 203 -12.18 0.32 -7.41
C SER A 203 -13.59 0.84 -7.20
N LYS A 204 -14.32 0.20 -6.30
CA LYS A 204 -15.63 0.63 -5.86
C LYS A 204 -15.87 0.27 -4.40
N ILE A 205 -16.37 1.22 -3.62
CA ILE A 205 -16.97 0.96 -2.31
C ILE A 205 -18.27 0.22 -2.56
N VAL A 206 -18.44 -0.95 -1.95
CA VAL A 206 -19.58 -1.84 -2.14
C VAL A 206 -20.48 -1.94 -0.91
N ASP A 207 -19.97 -1.53 0.23
CA ASP A 207 -20.69 -1.46 1.51
C ASP A 207 -20.11 -0.33 2.36
N SER A 208 -20.95 0.44 3.04
CA SER A 208 -20.56 1.58 3.87
C SER A 208 -21.61 1.82 4.94
N GLU A 209 -21.18 1.97 6.18
CA GLU A 209 -22.04 2.30 7.33
C GLU A 209 -22.27 3.81 7.43
N ALA A 210 -21.40 4.63 6.84
CA ALA A 210 -21.44 6.08 6.96
C ALA A 210 -22.46 6.69 6.01
N GLY A 211 -23.44 7.39 6.53
CA GLY A 211 -24.33 8.27 5.76
C GLY A 211 -23.60 9.43 5.05
N ASN A 212 -22.30 9.59 5.25
CA ASN A 212 -21.45 10.61 4.65
C ASN A 212 -20.58 10.09 3.49
N MET A 213 -20.57 8.79 3.24
CA MET A 213 -19.82 8.18 2.12
C MET A 213 -20.64 8.12 0.82
N ASP A 214 -21.91 8.56 0.83
CA ASP A 214 -22.77 8.64 -0.37
C ASP A 214 -22.14 9.49 -1.49
N ASP A 215 -21.25 10.43 -1.15
CA ASP A 215 -20.51 11.25 -2.11
C ASP A 215 -19.24 10.55 -2.66
N ASN A 216 -18.77 9.47 -2.04
CA ASN A 216 -17.57 8.70 -2.44
C ASN A 216 -17.90 7.31 -3.06
N ASP A 217 -19.17 7.05 -3.38
CA ASP A 217 -19.61 5.79 -4.03
C ASP A 217 -19.28 5.73 -5.52
N ASP A 218 -18.51 6.67 -6.04
CA ASP A 218 -18.08 6.66 -7.43
C ASP A 218 -17.13 5.48 -7.72
N THR A 219 -17.23 4.95 -8.93
CA THR A 219 -16.26 3.97 -9.40
C THR A 219 -14.98 4.68 -9.81
N LEU A 220 -13.88 4.37 -9.12
CA LEU A 220 -12.57 4.94 -9.40
C LEU A 220 -11.86 4.17 -10.51
N PHE A 221 -11.23 4.89 -11.44
CA PHE A 221 -10.38 4.35 -12.49
C PHE A 221 -8.95 4.86 -12.30
N VAL A 222 -8.09 3.99 -11.83
CA VAL A 222 -6.70 4.33 -11.50
C VAL A 222 -5.77 3.84 -12.59
N VAL A 223 -4.88 4.71 -13.04
CA VAL A 223 -3.82 4.41 -13.99
C VAL A 223 -2.49 4.78 -13.35
N THR A 224 -1.62 3.81 -13.15
CA THR A 224 -0.30 4.03 -12.53
C THR A 224 0.81 3.59 -13.46
N TYR A 225 1.82 4.45 -13.59
CA TYR A 225 3.08 4.13 -14.23
C TYR A 225 4.22 4.30 -13.24
N ALA A 226 5.00 3.24 -13.01
CA ALA A 226 6.09 3.22 -12.05
C ALA A 226 7.32 2.49 -12.61
N LEU A 227 8.50 3.02 -12.34
CA LEU A 227 9.79 2.45 -12.67
C LEU A 227 10.47 1.98 -11.39
N SER A 228 11.00 0.76 -11.41
CA SER A 228 11.86 0.22 -10.35
C SER A 228 13.32 0.14 -10.82
N PHE A 229 14.26 0.46 -9.96
CA PHE A 229 15.70 0.48 -10.25
C PHE A 229 16.53 0.04 -9.06
#